data_00ff545e3ce373cfc5ddb3616ce61a9c
#
_entry.id   00ff545e3ce373cfc5ddb3616ce61a9c
#
_cell.length_a   1.000
_cell.length_b   1.000
_cell.length_c   1.000
_cell.angle_alpha   90.00
_cell.angle_beta   90.00
_cell.angle_gamma   90.00
#
_symmetry.space_group_name_H-M   'P 1'
#
loop_
_entity.id
_entity.type
_entity.pdbx_description
1 polymer ?
#
loop_
_entity_poly.entity_id
_entity_poly.type
_entity_poly.pdbx_seq_one_letter_code
_entity_poly.pdbx_strand_id
1 'polypeptide(L)'
;MENKVYKHLELLIKRYPVLSACKQSIIEAYEILERSYVNGGKLLVCGNGGSSADSGHIVGELMKGFKLGRRVSSSFAEKLKNVDEELGATIAENIQNGLPAIDLTAQAPLMTAFMNDCDPQ
;
A
#
# COMPACT_ATOMS: atom_id res chain seq x y z
N MET A 1 4.25 -9.97 -15.09
CA MET A 1 4.16 -10.40 -13.66
C MET A 1 5.28 -11.41 -13.37
N GLU A 2 6.10 -11.18 -12.34
CA GLU A 2 7.18 -12.10 -11.97
C GLU A 2 6.64 -13.45 -11.49
N ASN A 3 7.41 -14.52 -11.70
CA ASN A 3 7.03 -15.91 -11.37
C ASN A 3 6.61 -16.10 -9.88
N LYS A 4 7.13 -15.25 -8.98
CA LYS A 4 6.77 -15.26 -7.54
C LYS A 4 5.34 -14.80 -7.28
N VAL A 5 4.85 -13.80 -8.01
CA VAL A 5 3.49 -13.26 -7.84
C VAL A 5 2.45 -14.25 -8.34
N TYR A 6 2.73 -14.96 -9.43
CA TYR A 6 1.86 -16.03 -9.91
C TYR A 6 1.58 -17.12 -8.87
N LYS A 7 2.58 -17.51 -8.08
CA LYS A 7 2.39 -18.50 -7.00
C LYS A 7 1.37 -18.04 -5.95
N HIS A 8 1.35 -16.76 -5.62
CA HIS A 8 0.36 -16.21 -4.68
C HIS A 8 -1.04 -16.21 -5.28
N LEU A 9 -1.18 -15.89 -6.57
CA LEU A 9 -2.46 -15.94 -7.28
C LEU A 9 -2.99 -17.38 -7.34
N GLU A 10 -2.15 -18.35 -7.71
CA GLU A 10 -2.55 -19.77 -7.74
C GLU A 10 -2.99 -20.26 -6.35
N LEU A 11 -2.28 -19.85 -5.30
CA LEU A 11 -2.66 -20.17 -3.92
C LEU A 11 -4.00 -19.52 -3.53
N LEU A 12 -4.26 -18.28 -3.97
CA LEU A 12 -5.52 -17.59 -3.76
C LEU A 12 -6.67 -18.37 -4.42
N ILE A 13 -6.53 -18.71 -5.69
CA ILE A 13 -7.56 -19.46 -6.44
C ILE A 13 -7.75 -20.88 -5.84
N LYS A 14 -6.68 -21.53 -5.40
CA LYS A 14 -6.78 -22.83 -4.73
C LYS A 14 -7.57 -22.76 -3.41
N ARG A 15 -7.40 -21.68 -2.63
CA ARG A 15 -8.12 -21.46 -1.37
C ARG A 15 -9.57 -21.02 -1.58
N TYR A 16 -9.79 -20.24 -2.62
CA TYR A 16 -11.09 -19.63 -2.95
C TYR A 16 -11.43 -19.87 -4.44
N PRO A 17 -11.89 -21.09 -4.81
CA PRO A 17 -12.12 -21.45 -6.22
C PRO A 17 -13.13 -20.56 -6.93
N VAL A 18 -14.06 -19.95 -6.22
CA VAL A 18 -15.04 -18.99 -6.76
C VAL A 18 -14.37 -17.80 -7.43
N LEU A 19 -13.16 -17.42 -7.00
CA LEU A 19 -12.39 -16.31 -7.57
C LEU A 19 -11.77 -16.66 -8.94
N SER A 20 -11.84 -17.91 -9.39
CA SER A 20 -11.35 -18.26 -10.74
C SER A 20 -12.05 -17.47 -11.84
N ALA A 21 -13.32 -17.11 -11.64
CA ALA A 21 -14.09 -16.31 -12.58
C ALA A 21 -13.52 -14.90 -12.80
N CYS A 22 -12.83 -14.33 -11.80
CA CYS A 22 -12.20 -13.00 -11.87
C CYS A 22 -10.66 -13.04 -11.87
N LYS A 23 -10.06 -14.22 -12.09
CA LYS A 23 -8.60 -14.39 -12.09
C LYS A 23 -7.89 -13.38 -13.00
N GLN A 24 -8.40 -13.18 -14.20
CA GLN A 24 -7.82 -12.24 -15.17
C GLN A 24 -7.89 -10.79 -14.67
N SER A 25 -9.02 -10.37 -14.12
CA SER A 25 -9.18 -9.03 -13.55
C SER A 25 -8.26 -8.78 -12.35
N ILE A 26 -7.97 -9.81 -11.55
CA ILE A 26 -6.98 -9.71 -10.45
C ILE A 26 -5.57 -9.46 -11.01
N ILE A 27 -5.21 -10.15 -12.10
CA ILE A 27 -3.93 -9.93 -12.78
C ILE A 27 -3.82 -8.50 -13.30
N GLU A 28 -4.85 -8.04 -14.00
CA GLU A 28 -4.90 -6.68 -14.58
C GLU A 28 -4.82 -5.60 -13.50
N ALA A 29 -5.53 -5.77 -12.38
CA ALA A 29 -5.45 -4.86 -11.22
C ALA A 29 -4.03 -4.81 -10.64
N TYR A 30 -3.37 -5.95 -10.48
CA TYR A 30 -1.99 -6.01 -10.03
C TYR A 30 -1.06 -5.26 -10.99
N GLU A 31 -1.18 -5.49 -12.31
CA GLU A 31 -0.32 -4.86 -13.32
C GLU A 31 -0.51 -3.34 -13.40
N ILE A 32 -1.74 -2.85 -13.18
CA ILE A 32 -2.03 -1.42 -13.07
C ILE A 32 -1.31 -0.82 -11.86
N LEU A 33 -1.40 -1.47 -10.70
CA LEU A 33 -0.74 -1.02 -9.47
C LEU A 33 0.79 -1.04 -9.62
N GLU A 34 1.36 -2.14 -10.13
CA GLU A 34 2.80 -2.27 -10.37
C GLU A 34 3.31 -1.14 -11.29
N ARG A 35 2.65 -0.94 -12.41
CA ARG A 35 2.96 0.13 -13.36
C ARG A 35 2.82 1.53 -12.76
N SER A 36 1.80 1.76 -11.93
CA SER A 36 1.62 3.02 -11.21
C SER A 36 2.81 3.30 -10.30
N TYR A 37 3.21 2.34 -9.48
CA TYR A 37 4.34 2.52 -8.56
C TYR A 37 5.68 2.69 -9.28
N VAL A 38 5.92 1.94 -10.35
CA VAL A 38 7.14 2.09 -11.18
C VAL A 38 7.23 3.50 -11.77
N ASN A 39 6.11 4.13 -12.08
CA ASN A 39 6.04 5.50 -12.60
C ASN A 39 5.89 6.58 -11.49
N GLY A 40 6.19 6.26 -10.25
CA GLY A 40 6.12 7.21 -9.13
C GLY A 40 4.70 7.57 -8.69
N GLY A 41 3.72 6.79 -9.07
CA GLY A 41 2.32 6.95 -8.66
C GLY A 41 2.05 6.46 -7.23
N LYS A 42 0.78 6.51 -6.85
CA LYS A 42 0.31 6.09 -5.52
C LYS A 42 -1.03 5.39 -5.63
N LEU A 43 -1.40 4.64 -4.59
CA LEU A 43 -2.73 4.08 -4.43
C LEU A 43 -3.61 5.03 -3.59
N LEU A 44 -4.82 5.28 -4.04
CA LEU A 44 -5.88 5.92 -3.27
C LEU A 44 -6.92 4.85 -2.93
N VAL A 45 -7.26 4.72 -1.65
CA VAL A 45 -8.19 3.71 -1.16
C VAL A 45 -9.33 4.39 -0.42
N CYS A 46 -10.54 3.93 -0.65
CA CYS A 46 -11.71 4.41 0.09
C CYS A 46 -12.70 3.26 0.31
N GLY A 47 -13.56 3.43 1.29
CA GLY A 47 -14.61 2.48 1.60
C GLY A 47 -15.57 3.02 2.65
N ASN A 48 -16.67 2.34 2.87
CA ASN A 48 -17.68 2.69 3.86
C ASN A 48 -17.83 1.56 4.89
N GLY A 49 -18.15 1.88 6.14
CA GLY A 49 -18.34 0.89 7.19
C GLY A 49 -17.07 0.02 7.38
N GLY A 50 -17.21 -1.29 7.28
CA GLY A 50 -16.09 -2.24 7.37
C GLY A 50 -15.02 -2.00 6.32
N SER A 51 -15.39 -1.62 5.09
CA SER A 51 -14.43 -1.31 4.03
C SER A 51 -13.61 -0.04 4.31
N SER A 52 -14.09 0.88 5.15
CA SER A 52 -13.26 2.00 5.64
C SER A 52 -12.12 1.50 6.53
N ALA A 53 -12.39 0.55 7.42
CA ALA A 53 -11.36 -0.09 8.23
C ALA A 53 -10.37 -0.88 7.37
N ASP A 54 -10.84 -1.58 6.34
CA ASP A 54 -10.00 -2.29 5.37
C ASP A 54 -9.11 -1.32 4.59
N SER A 55 -9.61 -0.13 4.22
CA SER A 55 -8.83 0.91 3.55
C SER A 55 -7.62 1.35 4.39
N GLY A 56 -7.84 1.63 5.68
CA GLY A 56 -6.76 1.97 6.60
C GLY A 56 -5.74 0.83 6.76
N HIS A 57 -6.22 -0.42 6.84
CA HIS A 57 -5.36 -1.59 6.94
C HIS A 57 -4.49 -1.78 5.68
N ILE A 58 -5.08 -1.69 4.49
CA ILE A 58 -4.38 -1.77 3.20
C ILE A 58 -3.27 -0.71 3.12
N VAL A 59 -3.59 0.54 3.47
CA VAL A 59 -2.60 1.63 3.49
C VAL A 59 -1.47 1.33 4.48
N GLY A 60 -1.80 0.86 5.68
CA GLY A 60 -0.81 0.48 6.69
C GLY A 60 0.17 -0.58 6.17
N GLU A 61 -0.33 -1.64 5.52
CA GLU A 61 0.49 -2.71 4.94
C GLU A 61 1.35 -2.23 3.74
N LEU A 62 0.87 -1.28 2.96
CA LEU A 62 1.64 -0.69 1.87
C LEU A 62 2.73 0.26 2.37
N MET A 63 2.45 1.03 3.42
CA MET A 63 3.42 1.95 4.03
C MET A 63 4.47 1.21 4.85
N LYS A 64 4.08 0.15 5.57
CA LYS A 64 4.97 -0.71 6.34
C LYS A 64 4.52 -2.16 6.23
N GLY A 65 5.23 -2.97 5.42
CA GLY A 65 4.90 -4.39 5.25
C GLY A 65 5.06 -5.19 6.53
N PHE A 66 4.06 -6.03 6.82
CA PHE A 66 4.11 -6.97 7.94
C PHE A 66 4.95 -8.20 7.62
N LYS A 67 4.69 -8.84 6.49
CA LYS A 67 5.29 -10.13 6.13
C LYS A 67 6.64 -10.01 5.43
N LEU A 68 6.79 -9.01 4.58
CA LEU A 68 8.00 -8.75 3.81
C LEU A 68 8.50 -7.35 4.12
N GLY A 69 9.58 -7.26 4.90
CA GLY A 69 10.24 -5.99 5.17
C GLY A 69 10.87 -5.42 3.90
N ARG A 70 10.57 -4.17 3.60
CA ARG A 70 11.18 -3.42 2.50
C ARG A 70 12.24 -2.47 3.07
N ARG A 71 13.43 -2.98 3.31
CA ARG A 71 14.53 -2.18 3.86
C ARG A 71 14.80 -0.95 3.00
N VAL A 72 15.20 0.13 3.64
CA VAL A 72 15.68 1.34 2.95
C VAL A 72 16.96 1.03 2.15
N SER A 73 17.22 1.80 1.10
CA SER A 73 18.44 1.64 0.30
C SER A 73 19.69 1.91 1.13
N SER A 74 20.81 1.26 0.79
CA SER A 74 22.11 1.50 1.45
C SER A 74 22.53 2.97 1.38
N SER A 75 22.28 3.63 0.25
CA SER A 75 22.60 5.06 0.08
C SER A 75 21.76 5.96 1.02
N PHE A 76 20.50 5.59 1.31
CA PHE A 76 19.69 6.32 2.27
C PHE A 76 20.14 6.04 3.71
N ALA A 77 20.46 4.78 4.03
CA ALA A 77 21.01 4.40 5.32
C ALA A 77 22.34 5.13 5.63
N GLU A 78 23.23 5.26 4.64
CA GLU A 78 24.47 6.04 4.78
C GLU A 78 24.21 7.53 5.03
N LYS A 79 23.24 8.13 4.36
CA LYS A 79 22.86 9.53 4.62
C LYS A 79 22.39 9.74 6.07
N LEU A 80 21.64 8.80 6.61
CA LEU A 80 21.21 8.85 8.02
C LEU A 80 22.41 8.76 8.96
N LYS A 81 23.34 7.82 8.73
CA LYS A 81 24.55 7.65 9.52
C LYS A 81 25.50 8.86 9.45
N ASN A 82 25.51 9.56 8.33
CA ASN A 82 26.31 10.79 8.19
C ASN A 82 25.76 11.96 9.04
N VAL A 83 24.50 11.93 9.43
CA VAL A 83 23.91 12.91 10.37
C VAL A 83 24.24 12.54 11.80
N ASP A 84 24.05 11.26 12.15
CA ASP A 84 24.37 10.69 13.46
C ASP A 84 24.62 9.18 13.24
N GLU A 85 25.79 8.68 13.61
CA GLU A 85 26.22 7.32 13.29
C GLU A 85 25.34 6.26 14.00
N GLU A 86 25.10 6.43 15.28
CA GLU A 86 24.37 5.46 16.10
C GLU A 86 22.86 5.55 15.88
N LEU A 87 22.31 6.75 15.96
CA LEU A 87 20.87 6.97 15.74
C LEU A 87 20.50 6.70 14.29
N GLY A 88 21.33 7.12 13.33
CA GLY A 88 21.11 6.88 11.90
C GLY A 88 21.13 5.38 11.55
N ALA A 89 22.00 4.59 12.15
CA ALA A 89 22.01 3.14 12.00
C ALA A 89 20.72 2.53 12.55
N THR A 90 20.33 2.92 13.78
CA THR A 90 19.10 2.45 14.43
C THR A 90 17.85 2.78 13.61
N ILE A 91 17.75 3.99 13.08
CA ILE A 91 16.62 4.40 12.22
C ILE A 91 16.60 3.57 10.95
N ALA A 92 17.73 3.44 10.25
CA ALA A 92 17.83 2.71 8.99
C ALA A 92 17.44 1.23 9.11
N GLU A 93 17.68 0.61 10.26
CA GLU A 93 17.28 -0.76 10.55
C GLU A 93 15.79 -0.93 10.81
N ASN A 94 15.14 0.09 11.36
CA ASN A 94 13.76 0.01 11.84
C ASN A 94 12.72 0.58 10.86
N ILE A 95 13.11 1.49 9.96
CA ILE A 95 12.20 2.02 8.94
C ILE A 95 12.18 1.16 7.68
N GLN A 96 11.11 1.29 6.90
CA GLN A 96 10.93 0.60 5.63
C GLN A 96 10.64 1.58 4.50
N ASN A 97 10.97 1.18 3.26
CA ASN A 97 10.46 1.84 2.07
C ASN A 97 8.96 1.58 1.94
N GLY A 98 8.15 2.60 2.20
CA GLY A 98 6.71 2.53 1.99
C GLY A 98 6.36 2.56 0.50
N LEU A 99 5.30 1.86 0.12
CA LEU A 99 4.63 2.09 -1.16
C LEU A 99 3.59 3.20 -0.94
N PRO A 100 3.68 4.33 -1.66
CA PRO A 100 2.79 5.48 -1.41
C PRO A 100 1.32 5.10 -1.54
N ALA A 101 0.57 5.27 -0.45
CA ALA A 101 -0.86 5.01 -0.42
C ALA A 101 -1.56 6.02 0.52
N ILE A 102 -2.79 6.39 0.19
CA ILE A 102 -3.59 7.33 0.96
C ILE A 102 -4.95 6.71 1.22
N ASP A 103 -5.33 6.65 2.49
CA ASP A 103 -6.69 6.34 2.91
C ASP A 103 -7.54 7.62 2.84
N LEU A 104 -8.44 7.68 1.86
CA LEU A 104 -9.34 8.81 1.69
C LEU A 104 -10.41 8.87 2.78
N THR A 105 -10.69 7.75 3.44
CA THR A 105 -11.69 7.68 4.52
C THR A 105 -11.17 8.25 5.84
N ALA A 106 -9.87 8.40 5.99
CA ALA A 106 -9.25 9.03 7.17
C ALA A 106 -9.37 10.57 7.16
N GLN A 107 -9.84 11.16 6.06
CA GLN A 107 -9.95 12.61 5.89
C GLN A 107 -11.33 13.16 6.36
N ALA A 108 -11.74 12.78 7.57
CA ALA A 108 -13.05 13.16 8.13
C ALA A 108 -13.31 14.70 8.12
N PRO A 109 -12.33 15.58 8.44
CA PRO A 109 -12.57 17.03 8.36
C PRO A 109 -12.90 17.50 6.94
N LEU A 110 -12.23 16.98 5.92
CA LEU A 110 -12.51 17.30 4.51
C LEU A 110 -13.88 16.80 4.10
N MET A 111 -14.22 15.56 4.44
CA MET A 111 -15.52 14.96 4.11
C MET A 111 -16.68 15.70 4.75
N THR A 112 -16.58 16.04 6.03
CA THR A 112 -17.64 16.74 6.76
C THR A 112 -17.77 18.20 6.29
N ALA A 113 -16.69 18.89 5.97
CA ALA A 113 -16.74 20.23 5.37
C ALA A 113 -17.46 20.18 4.02
N PHE A 114 -17.12 19.21 3.16
CA PHE A 114 -17.77 19.05 1.87
C PHE A 114 -19.27 18.78 2.00
N MET A 115 -19.67 17.94 2.97
CA MET A 115 -21.09 17.68 3.24
C MET A 115 -21.84 18.89 3.79
N ASN A 116 -21.17 19.81 4.49
CA ASN A 116 -21.80 21.03 5.00
C ASN A 116 -21.93 22.11 3.91
N ASP A 117 -20.96 22.20 3.01
CA ASP A 117 -20.83 23.33 2.08
C ASP A 117 -21.36 22.99 0.69
N CYS A 118 -21.53 21.71 0.37
CA CYS A 118 -22.03 21.24 -0.92
C CYS A 118 -23.34 20.48 -0.73
N ASP A 119 -24.33 20.77 -1.57
CA ASP A 119 -25.59 20.00 -1.58
C ASP A 119 -25.30 18.57 -2.08
N PRO A 120 -25.53 17.55 -1.27
CA PRO A 120 -25.35 16.17 -1.70
C PRO A 120 -26.44 15.81 -2.71
N GLN A 121 -26.10 15.81 -3.99
CA GLN A 121 -26.96 15.29 -5.07
C GLN A 121 -26.91 13.75 -5.10
#